data_e5f4327357fb680704569058184d4235
#
_entry.id   e5f4327357fb680704569058184d4235
#
_cell.length_a   1.000
_cell.length_b   1.000
_cell.length_c   1.000
_cell.angle_alpha   90.00
_cell.angle_beta   90.00
_cell.angle_gamma   90.00
#
_symmetry.space_group_name_H-M   'P 1'
#
loop_
_entity.id
_entity.type
_entity.pdbx_description
1 polymer ?
#
loop_
_entity_poly.entity_id
_entity_poly.type
_entity_poly.pdbx_seq_one_letter_code
_entity_poly.pdbx_strand_id
1 'polypeptide(L)'
;RAGFIRQLGSGIFTMLPLGMRSTKKIEAIIREEMDRIGGQEILMSVVNPADIWKETGRWYSIDKEMGRFQDRNGRDMVLAMTNEETVTDCARGEIDSYKRLPVMVYQIQTKWRDDPRPRAGLIRVREFTMKDAYSFHATQESLDEAYADQYKAYFRIYSRCGLPCVAVGADSGMMGGKVSHEYMYLSPIGEDTIITCPECGYTANRQIASFKKEYYKEEMLPLEKVSTPDTKTIEELTALLKIGPEKTCKMVFMVGSFINDKTGEEEDKLVVAAIRGDMDVEESKLSNAIKANALRPAHPEEIEEY
;
A
#
# COMPACT_ATOMS: atom_id res chain seq x y z
N ARG A 1 -16.18 -1.61 24.79
CA ARG A 1 -17.14 -1.92 25.86
C ARG A 1 -17.34 -0.74 26.82
N ALA A 2 -16.38 0.15 26.98
CA ALA A 2 -16.42 1.27 27.94
C ALA A 2 -17.30 2.47 27.51
N GLY A 3 -18.33 2.26 26.66
CA GLY A 3 -19.21 3.36 26.24
C GLY A 3 -18.67 4.19 25.07
N PHE A 4 -17.64 3.73 24.38
CA PHE A 4 -17.06 4.43 23.22
C PHE A 4 -17.69 3.99 21.90
N ILE A 5 -17.89 2.70 21.72
CA ILE A 5 -18.37 2.12 20.44
C ILE A 5 -19.35 0.97 20.67
N ARG A 6 -20.18 0.68 19.67
CA ARG A 6 -20.99 -0.54 19.55
C ARG A 6 -20.79 -1.12 18.15
N GLN A 7 -20.56 -2.41 18.10
CA GLN A 7 -20.50 -3.15 16.85
C GLN A 7 -21.92 -3.35 16.32
N LEU A 8 -22.10 -2.98 15.05
CA LEU A 8 -23.33 -3.23 14.29
C LEU A 8 -23.16 -4.48 13.42
N GLY A 9 -22.01 -4.62 12.80
CA GLY A 9 -21.63 -5.75 11.96
C GLY A 9 -20.11 -5.95 11.98
N SER A 10 -19.62 -6.97 11.29
CA SER A 10 -18.17 -7.19 11.18
C SER A 10 -17.48 -6.01 10.50
N GLY A 11 -16.59 -5.31 11.23
CA GLY A 11 -15.91 -4.12 10.75
C GLY A 11 -16.80 -2.86 10.65
N ILE A 12 -18.00 -2.87 11.22
CA ILE A 12 -18.94 -1.74 11.20
C ILE A 12 -19.31 -1.39 12.63
N PHE A 13 -19.09 -0.14 13.02
CA PHE A 13 -19.27 0.32 14.40
C PHE A 13 -20.04 1.63 14.48
N THR A 14 -20.90 1.73 15.50
CA THR A 14 -21.51 2.99 15.91
C THR A 14 -20.62 3.66 16.96
N MET A 15 -20.27 4.93 16.74
CA MET A 15 -19.59 5.77 17.75
C MET A 15 -20.61 6.25 18.78
N LEU A 16 -20.39 5.94 20.05
CA LEU A 16 -21.18 6.42 21.16
C LEU A 16 -20.68 7.81 21.64
N PRO A 17 -21.40 8.49 22.55
CA PRO A 17 -21.04 9.87 22.94
C PRO A 17 -19.61 10.07 23.41
N LEU A 18 -19.01 9.12 24.14
CA LEU A 18 -17.60 9.21 24.56
C LEU A 18 -16.65 9.01 23.38
N GLY A 19 -16.97 8.07 22.47
CA GLY A 19 -16.24 7.87 21.23
C GLY A 19 -16.26 9.15 20.38
N MET A 20 -17.43 9.73 20.17
CA MET A 20 -17.58 10.97 19.42
C MET A 20 -16.80 12.15 20.02
N ARG A 21 -16.74 12.27 21.35
CA ARG A 21 -15.92 13.30 22.00
C ARG A 21 -14.43 13.11 21.69
N SER A 22 -13.94 11.86 21.70
CA SER A 22 -12.56 11.56 21.37
C SER A 22 -12.27 11.84 19.89
N THR A 23 -13.15 11.36 19.00
CA THR A 23 -13.03 11.60 17.55
C THR A 23 -12.96 13.10 17.23
N LYS A 24 -13.88 13.91 17.78
CA LYS A 24 -13.88 15.36 17.55
C LYS A 24 -12.61 16.06 18.04
N LYS A 25 -11.98 15.59 19.12
CA LYS A 25 -10.70 16.14 19.58
C LYS A 25 -9.57 15.79 18.62
N ILE A 26 -9.53 14.56 18.13
CA ILE A 26 -8.55 14.12 17.13
C ILE A 26 -8.73 14.90 15.84
N GLU A 27 -9.96 15.03 15.35
CA GLU A 27 -10.28 15.80 14.16
C GLU A 27 -9.88 17.29 14.29
N ALA A 28 -10.08 17.89 15.47
CA ALA A 28 -9.63 19.27 15.71
C ALA A 28 -8.11 19.41 15.62
N ILE A 29 -7.36 18.47 16.22
CA ILE A 29 -5.89 18.43 16.10
C ILE A 29 -5.47 18.32 14.64
N ILE A 30 -6.12 17.43 13.88
CA ILE A 30 -5.83 17.22 12.45
C ILE A 30 -6.08 18.51 11.66
N ARG A 31 -7.23 19.17 11.85
CA ARG A 31 -7.56 20.43 11.18
C ARG A 31 -6.51 21.51 11.44
N GLU A 32 -6.18 21.74 12.71
CA GLU A 32 -5.18 22.73 13.09
C GLU A 32 -3.81 22.51 12.43
N GLU A 33 -3.38 21.24 12.30
CA GLU A 33 -2.09 20.93 11.69
C GLU A 33 -2.14 20.96 10.15
N MET A 34 -3.28 20.62 9.55
CA MET A 34 -3.49 20.76 8.10
C MET A 34 -3.60 22.22 7.67
N ASP A 35 -4.36 23.03 8.42
CA ASP A 35 -4.48 24.48 8.16
C ASP A 35 -3.12 25.18 8.30
N ARG A 36 -2.31 24.76 9.28
CA ARG A 36 -0.96 25.31 9.50
C ARG A 36 -0.04 25.15 8.29
N ILE A 37 -0.21 24.11 7.50
CA ILE A 37 0.58 23.87 6.28
C ILE A 37 -0.12 24.37 5.00
N GLY A 38 -1.17 25.17 5.15
CA GLY A 38 -1.89 25.80 4.02
C GLY A 38 -2.94 24.90 3.38
N GLY A 39 -3.34 23.81 4.02
CA GLY A 39 -4.46 22.97 3.57
C GLY A 39 -5.79 23.70 3.69
N GLN A 40 -6.69 23.52 2.74
CA GLN A 40 -8.03 24.04 2.72
C GLN A 40 -9.04 22.90 2.88
N GLU A 41 -9.90 22.98 3.90
CA GLU A 41 -10.89 21.93 4.13
C GLU A 41 -12.00 22.00 3.08
N ILE A 42 -12.29 20.85 2.45
CA ILE A 42 -13.44 20.65 1.55
C ILE A 42 -14.24 19.44 2.04
N LEU A 43 -15.36 19.17 1.44
CA LEU A 43 -16.14 17.95 1.69
C LEU A 43 -16.61 17.37 0.37
N MET A 44 -16.08 16.22 0.01
CA MET A 44 -16.44 15.47 -1.19
C MET A 44 -17.54 14.45 -0.90
N SER A 45 -18.19 13.95 -1.93
CA SER A 45 -19.24 12.93 -1.79
C SER A 45 -18.67 11.57 -1.40
N VAL A 46 -19.42 10.79 -0.58
CA VAL A 46 -19.12 9.39 -0.28
C VAL A 46 -19.53 8.49 -1.44
N VAL A 47 -20.60 8.85 -2.13
CA VAL A 47 -21.12 8.12 -3.30
C VAL A 47 -20.59 8.80 -4.55
N ASN A 48 -19.88 8.05 -5.38
CA ASN A 48 -19.30 8.54 -6.62
C ASN A 48 -19.91 7.85 -7.83
N PRO A 49 -20.09 8.56 -8.97
CA PRO A 49 -20.32 7.92 -10.26
C PRO A 49 -19.14 7.01 -10.63
N ALA A 50 -19.43 5.82 -11.16
CA ALA A 50 -18.36 4.88 -11.57
C ALA A 50 -17.54 5.40 -12.76
N ASP A 51 -18.03 6.38 -13.51
CA ASP A 51 -17.37 6.89 -14.72
C ASP A 51 -15.97 7.43 -14.43
N ILE A 52 -15.79 8.19 -13.34
CA ILE A 52 -14.47 8.73 -12.95
C ILE A 52 -13.49 7.61 -12.54
N TRP A 53 -13.99 6.51 -11.99
CA TRP A 53 -13.21 5.32 -11.63
C TRP A 53 -12.87 4.46 -12.85
N LYS A 54 -13.75 4.43 -13.85
CA LYS A 54 -13.52 3.79 -15.15
C LYS A 54 -12.46 4.56 -15.97
N GLU A 55 -12.48 5.89 -15.89
CA GLU A 55 -11.48 6.75 -16.55
C GLU A 55 -10.05 6.46 -16.07
N THR A 56 -9.85 6.20 -14.77
CA THR A 56 -8.54 5.87 -14.20
C THR A 56 -8.17 4.39 -14.34
N GLY A 57 -9.09 3.54 -14.79
CA GLY A 57 -8.91 2.08 -14.82
C GLY A 57 -9.13 1.39 -13.47
N ARG A 58 -9.22 2.14 -12.37
CA ARG A 58 -9.33 1.58 -11.00
C ARG A 58 -10.65 0.85 -10.76
N TRP A 59 -11.69 1.14 -11.52
CA TRP A 59 -12.92 0.34 -11.53
C TRP A 59 -12.66 -1.13 -11.85
N TYR A 60 -11.67 -1.41 -12.69
CA TYR A 60 -11.33 -2.76 -13.15
C TYR A 60 -10.22 -3.40 -12.30
N SER A 61 -9.21 -2.62 -11.94
CA SER A 61 -8.02 -3.12 -11.22
C SER A 61 -8.22 -3.35 -9.73
N ILE A 62 -9.21 -2.67 -9.09
CA ILE A 62 -9.55 -2.91 -7.69
C ILE A 62 -10.58 -4.05 -7.63
N ASP A 63 -10.30 -5.09 -6.84
CA ASP A 63 -11.17 -6.24 -6.66
C ASP A 63 -12.35 -5.94 -5.71
N LYS A 64 -12.81 -6.90 -5.00
CA LYS A 64 -14.00 -6.93 -4.11
C LYS A 64 -13.98 -5.92 -2.96
N GLU A 65 -12.85 -5.31 -2.67
CA GLU A 65 -12.77 -4.25 -1.65
C GLU A 65 -13.55 -2.98 -2.01
N MET A 66 -13.76 -2.74 -3.31
CA MET A 66 -14.56 -1.61 -3.79
C MET A 66 -16.05 -1.88 -3.63
N GLY A 67 -16.75 -1.06 -2.86
CA GLY A 67 -18.21 -1.11 -2.74
C GLY A 67 -18.89 -0.57 -4.01
N ARG A 68 -19.45 -1.47 -4.83
CA ARG A 68 -20.15 -1.14 -6.07
C ARG A 68 -21.65 -1.39 -5.92
N PHE A 69 -22.44 -0.50 -6.51
CA PHE A 69 -23.90 -0.68 -6.58
C PHE A 69 -24.46 0.10 -7.77
N GLN A 70 -25.74 -0.05 -8.04
CA GLN A 70 -26.43 0.72 -9.07
C GLN A 70 -27.47 1.65 -8.43
N ASP A 71 -27.58 2.87 -8.99
CA ASP A 71 -28.67 3.76 -8.61
C ASP A 71 -30.01 3.26 -9.21
N ARG A 72 -31.12 3.93 -8.86
CA ARG A 72 -32.46 3.55 -9.35
C ARG A 72 -32.62 3.61 -10.88
N ASN A 73 -31.70 4.26 -11.59
CA ASN A 73 -31.70 4.38 -13.04
C ASN A 73 -30.74 3.38 -13.71
N GLY A 74 -30.14 2.47 -12.93
CA GLY A 74 -29.19 1.47 -13.41
C GLY A 74 -27.78 2.01 -13.67
N ARG A 75 -27.42 3.20 -13.17
CA ARG A 75 -26.07 3.74 -13.31
C ARG A 75 -25.16 3.16 -12.24
N ASP A 76 -23.99 2.71 -12.66
CA ASP A 76 -22.96 2.19 -11.76
C ASP A 76 -22.44 3.28 -10.83
N MET A 77 -22.35 2.95 -9.56
CA MET A 77 -21.91 3.83 -8.47
C MET A 77 -20.87 3.14 -7.61
N VAL A 78 -20.04 3.93 -6.93
CA VAL A 78 -18.99 3.47 -6.00
C VAL A 78 -19.18 4.15 -4.64
N LEU A 79 -19.02 3.38 -3.57
CA LEU A 79 -18.75 3.95 -2.24
C LEU A 79 -17.27 4.30 -2.16
N ALA A 80 -16.96 5.58 -1.92
CA ALA A 80 -15.58 6.07 -1.91
C ALA A 80 -14.71 5.32 -0.89
N MET A 81 -13.71 4.62 -1.38
CA MET A 81 -12.64 4.03 -0.58
C MET A 81 -11.46 5.00 -0.41
N THR A 82 -11.38 5.99 -1.29
CA THR A 82 -10.48 7.14 -1.34
C THR A 82 -11.08 8.15 -2.32
N ASN A 83 -10.50 9.33 -2.54
CA ASN A 83 -11.11 10.37 -3.38
C ASN A 83 -10.15 11.00 -4.40
N GLU A 84 -9.13 10.29 -4.87
CA GLU A 84 -8.22 10.78 -5.92
C GLU A 84 -9.00 11.14 -7.19
N GLU A 85 -9.93 10.31 -7.61
CA GLU A 85 -10.78 10.54 -8.78
C GLU A 85 -11.66 11.77 -8.58
N THR A 86 -12.34 11.85 -7.43
CA THR A 86 -13.28 12.94 -7.13
C THR A 86 -12.57 14.29 -7.01
N VAL A 87 -11.43 14.34 -6.33
CA VAL A 87 -10.68 15.59 -6.19
C VAL A 87 -10.05 16.04 -7.49
N THR A 88 -9.62 15.08 -8.33
CA THR A 88 -9.06 15.39 -9.65
C THR A 88 -10.12 15.94 -10.58
N ASP A 89 -11.32 15.36 -10.57
CA ASP A 89 -12.45 15.87 -11.34
C ASP A 89 -12.86 17.29 -10.89
N CYS A 90 -12.91 17.51 -9.58
CA CYS A 90 -13.14 18.84 -9.02
C CYS A 90 -12.04 19.83 -9.45
N ALA A 91 -10.76 19.44 -9.32
CA ALA A 91 -9.63 20.29 -9.69
C ALA A 91 -9.62 20.63 -11.19
N ARG A 92 -10.04 19.69 -12.04
CA ARG A 92 -10.18 19.89 -13.50
C ARG A 92 -11.14 21.03 -13.82
N GLY A 93 -12.19 21.22 -13.02
CA GLY A 93 -13.16 22.32 -13.18
C GLY A 93 -12.73 23.63 -12.53
N GLU A 94 -11.96 23.58 -11.44
CA GLU A 94 -11.66 24.74 -10.59
C GLU A 94 -10.27 25.35 -10.85
N ILE A 95 -9.28 24.54 -11.32
CA ILE A 95 -7.92 25.00 -11.59
C ILE A 95 -7.74 25.21 -13.10
N ASP A 96 -8.08 26.39 -13.56
CA ASP A 96 -8.04 26.79 -14.97
C ASP A 96 -6.67 27.36 -15.40
N SER A 97 -5.75 27.58 -14.47
CA SER A 97 -4.43 28.16 -14.74
C SER A 97 -3.38 27.63 -13.75
N TYR A 98 -2.17 27.37 -14.27
CA TYR A 98 -1.00 27.04 -13.45
C TYR A 98 -0.65 28.14 -12.41
N LYS A 99 -1.11 29.36 -12.62
CA LYS A 99 -0.93 30.49 -11.67
C LYS A 99 -1.71 30.31 -10.37
N ARG A 100 -2.68 29.39 -10.35
CA ARG A 100 -3.43 29.01 -9.14
C ARG A 100 -2.72 27.95 -8.31
N LEU A 101 -1.63 27.37 -8.82
CA LEU A 101 -0.83 26.38 -8.13
C LEU A 101 0.29 27.02 -7.30
N PRO A 102 0.70 26.42 -6.17
CA PRO A 102 0.19 25.18 -5.63
C PRO A 102 -1.16 25.33 -4.90
N VAL A 103 -1.93 24.25 -4.88
CA VAL A 103 -3.18 24.17 -4.10
C VAL A 103 -3.13 22.87 -3.28
N MET A 104 -3.48 22.96 -2.01
CA MET A 104 -3.68 21.82 -1.14
C MET A 104 -5.09 21.83 -0.57
N VAL A 105 -5.83 20.74 -0.75
CA VAL A 105 -7.14 20.54 -0.17
C VAL A 105 -7.15 19.30 0.69
N TYR A 106 -7.98 19.26 1.72
CA TYR A 106 -8.15 18.05 2.54
C TYR A 106 -9.60 17.92 2.99
N GLN A 107 -9.96 16.72 3.43
CA GLN A 107 -11.23 16.46 4.07
C GLN A 107 -11.07 15.48 5.24
N ILE A 108 -12.07 15.44 6.09
CA ILE A 108 -12.27 14.40 7.10
C ILE A 108 -13.63 13.78 6.81
N GLN A 109 -13.65 12.59 6.22
CA GLN A 109 -14.84 11.99 5.65
C GLN A 109 -14.86 10.48 5.84
N THR A 110 -16.06 9.92 5.94
CA THR A 110 -16.29 8.49 5.95
C THR A 110 -15.84 7.83 4.65
N LYS A 111 -15.17 6.69 4.77
CA LYS A 111 -14.77 5.82 3.68
C LYS A 111 -15.31 4.42 3.90
N TRP A 112 -15.46 3.71 2.78
CA TRP A 112 -15.84 2.31 2.77
C TRP A 112 -14.82 1.46 2.03
N ARG A 113 -14.36 0.39 2.69
CA ARG A 113 -13.54 -0.66 2.09
C ARG A 113 -14.07 -1.99 2.55
N ASP A 114 -14.51 -2.86 1.65
CA ASP A 114 -15.01 -4.19 2.02
C ASP A 114 -13.87 -5.13 2.37
N ASP A 115 -13.18 -4.81 3.46
CA ASP A 115 -12.05 -5.59 3.96
C ASP A 115 -12.49 -7.03 4.27
N PRO A 116 -11.81 -8.04 3.73
CA PRO A 116 -12.19 -9.44 3.93
C PRO A 116 -11.97 -9.94 5.37
N ARG A 117 -11.11 -9.26 6.16
CA ARG A 117 -10.70 -9.71 7.49
C ARG A 117 -10.70 -8.59 8.53
N PRO A 118 -11.85 -7.95 8.81
CA PRO A 118 -11.94 -6.93 9.86
C PRO A 118 -11.56 -7.52 11.22
N ARG A 119 -10.71 -6.83 11.96
CA ARG A 119 -10.22 -7.30 13.26
C ARG A 119 -9.68 -6.17 14.14
N ALA A 120 -9.34 -6.49 15.38
CA ALA A 120 -8.74 -5.59 16.34
C ALA A 120 -9.56 -4.30 16.60
N GLY A 121 -10.88 -4.44 16.72
CA GLY A 121 -11.80 -3.32 17.02
C GLY A 121 -11.81 -2.30 15.89
N LEU A 122 -11.36 -1.06 16.17
CA LEU A 122 -11.32 0.03 15.19
C LEU A 122 -10.03 0.08 14.35
N ILE A 123 -9.09 -0.86 14.54
CA ILE A 123 -7.81 -0.83 13.81
C ILE A 123 -8.01 -1.28 12.36
N ARG A 124 -8.79 -2.34 12.14
CA ARG A 124 -9.10 -2.83 10.80
C ARG A 124 -10.60 -3.02 10.64
N VAL A 125 -11.21 -2.09 9.94
CA VAL A 125 -12.66 -1.96 9.80
C VAL A 125 -13.05 -1.76 8.34
N ARG A 126 -14.34 -1.86 8.04
CA ARG A 126 -14.91 -1.62 6.70
C ARG A 126 -15.35 -0.18 6.50
N GLU A 127 -15.96 0.41 7.53
CA GLU A 127 -16.37 1.81 7.51
C GLU A 127 -15.56 2.59 8.55
N PHE A 128 -14.93 3.68 8.12
CA PHE A 128 -14.08 4.50 8.98
C PHE A 128 -14.00 5.95 8.49
N THR A 129 -13.62 6.84 9.41
CA THR A 129 -13.32 8.22 9.07
C THR A 129 -11.86 8.35 8.67
N MET A 130 -11.61 8.93 7.51
CA MET A 130 -10.27 9.21 6.97
C MET A 130 -10.06 10.72 6.88
N LYS A 131 -8.88 11.21 7.29
CA LYS A 131 -8.35 12.46 6.79
C LYS A 131 -7.56 12.14 5.53
N ASP A 132 -8.01 12.61 4.42
CA ASP A 132 -7.32 12.54 3.15
C ASP A 132 -7.02 13.96 2.64
N ALA A 133 -5.80 14.17 2.16
CA ALA A 133 -5.32 15.45 1.65
C ALA A 133 -4.67 15.25 0.28
N TYR A 134 -4.89 16.22 -0.58
CA TYR A 134 -4.47 16.19 -1.97
C TYR A 134 -3.83 17.52 -2.32
N SER A 135 -2.73 17.49 -3.04
CA SER A 135 -2.06 18.71 -3.47
C SER A 135 -1.72 18.68 -4.95
N PHE A 136 -1.81 19.84 -5.57
CA PHE A 136 -1.59 20.05 -7.00
C PHE A 136 -0.46 21.05 -7.17
N HIS A 137 0.54 20.70 -7.99
CA HIS A 137 1.77 21.46 -8.17
C HIS A 137 2.14 21.58 -9.64
N ALA A 138 2.84 22.66 -9.99
CA ALA A 138 3.37 22.87 -11.33
C ALA A 138 4.77 22.24 -11.51
N THR A 139 5.51 22.02 -10.42
CA THR A 139 6.88 21.50 -10.44
C THR A 139 7.06 20.43 -9.38
N GLN A 140 8.05 19.54 -9.59
CA GLN A 140 8.40 18.50 -8.64
C GLN A 140 8.94 19.09 -7.33
N GLU A 141 9.73 20.16 -7.39
CA GLU A 141 10.30 20.81 -6.21
C GLU A 141 9.19 21.33 -5.28
N SER A 142 8.16 21.96 -5.85
CA SER A 142 7.00 22.41 -5.07
C SER A 142 6.22 21.27 -4.43
N LEU A 143 6.12 20.12 -5.11
CA LEU A 143 5.53 18.90 -4.55
C LEU A 143 6.36 18.35 -3.41
N ASP A 144 7.69 18.31 -3.56
CA ASP A 144 8.60 17.78 -2.55
C ASP A 144 8.58 18.64 -1.27
N GLU A 145 8.48 19.97 -1.39
CA GLU A 145 8.31 20.89 -0.27
C GLU A 145 6.99 20.61 0.48
N ALA A 146 5.87 20.51 -0.24
CA ALA A 146 4.57 20.19 0.35
C ALA A 146 4.56 18.82 1.02
N TYR A 147 5.22 17.83 0.42
CA TYR A 147 5.38 16.50 1.01
C TYR A 147 6.17 16.56 2.33
N ALA A 148 7.26 17.34 2.36
CA ALA A 148 8.07 17.53 3.58
C ALA A 148 7.27 18.24 4.69
N ASP A 149 6.39 19.16 4.36
CA ASP A 149 5.53 19.83 5.33
C ASP A 149 4.43 18.92 5.85
N GLN A 150 3.82 18.10 4.99
CA GLN A 150 2.89 17.05 5.42
C GLN A 150 3.59 16.03 6.32
N TYR A 151 4.81 15.59 5.96
CA TYR A 151 5.60 14.68 6.77
C TYR A 151 5.78 15.20 8.21
N LYS A 152 6.11 16.48 8.37
CA LYS A 152 6.23 17.12 9.68
C LYS A 152 4.87 17.26 10.39
N ALA A 153 3.80 17.57 9.63
CA ALA A 153 2.46 17.72 10.17
C ALA A 153 1.96 16.42 10.81
N TYR A 154 2.20 15.26 10.17
CA TYR A 154 1.84 13.96 10.73
C TYR A 154 2.52 13.68 12.07
N PHE A 155 3.81 13.99 12.23
CA PHE A 155 4.48 13.84 13.52
C PHE A 155 3.85 14.71 14.61
N ARG A 156 3.48 15.95 14.28
CA ARG A 156 2.79 16.83 15.23
C ARG A 156 1.41 16.30 15.60
N ILE A 157 0.64 15.82 14.62
CA ILE A 157 -0.68 15.21 14.85
C ILE A 157 -0.55 14.02 15.80
N TYR A 158 0.31 13.06 15.51
CA TYR A 158 0.46 11.86 16.33
C TYR A 158 1.02 12.20 17.74
N SER A 159 2.00 13.09 17.82
CA SER A 159 2.53 13.54 19.11
C SER A 159 1.44 14.20 19.97
N ARG A 160 0.62 15.08 19.39
CA ARG A 160 -0.51 15.72 20.09
C ARG A 160 -1.61 14.74 20.48
N CYS A 161 -1.75 13.64 19.76
CA CYS A 161 -2.64 12.52 20.10
C CYS A 161 -2.03 11.56 21.15
N GLY A 162 -0.78 11.79 21.59
CA GLY A 162 -0.10 10.93 22.55
C GLY A 162 0.44 9.62 21.96
N LEU A 163 0.64 9.56 20.64
CA LEU A 163 1.14 8.40 19.90
C LEU A 163 2.56 8.66 19.39
N PRO A 164 3.62 8.23 20.13
CA PRO A 164 4.98 8.30 19.62
C PRO A 164 5.15 7.33 18.47
N CYS A 165 5.28 7.84 17.25
CA CYS A 165 5.45 7.02 16.06
C CYS A 165 6.79 7.29 15.38
N VAL A 166 7.21 6.33 14.56
CA VAL A 166 8.33 6.43 13.63
C VAL A 166 7.80 6.44 12.20
N ALA A 167 8.39 7.24 11.34
CA ALA A 167 8.08 7.16 9.91
C ALA A 167 8.94 6.07 9.29
N VAL A 168 8.32 5.19 8.54
CA VAL A 168 8.98 4.10 7.83
C VAL A 168 8.70 4.21 6.35
N GLY A 169 9.71 3.93 5.52
CA GLY A 169 9.47 3.76 4.09
C GLY A 169 8.51 2.60 3.86
N ALA A 170 7.52 2.81 3.02
CA ALA A 170 6.45 1.87 2.74
C ALA A 170 6.23 1.67 1.24
N ASP A 171 5.55 0.59 0.89
CA ASP A 171 5.07 0.38 -0.46
C ASP A 171 3.93 1.37 -0.78
N SER A 172 3.91 1.90 -2.00
CA SER A 172 2.83 2.78 -2.46
C SER A 172 1.52 2.01 -2.75
N GLY A 173 1.60 0.69 -2.86
CA GLY A 173 0.46 -0.18 -3.11
C GLY A 173 -0.30 0.17 -4.39
N MET A 174 -1.60 -0.14 -4.41
CA MET A 174 -2.49 0.13 -5.54
C MET A 174 -2.72 1.63 -5.82
N MET A 175 -2.32 2.50 -4.89
CA MET A 175 -2.43 3.96 -5.07
C MET A 175 -1.34 4.52 -5.98
N GLY A 176 -0.26 3.77 -6.19
CA GLY A 176 0.87 4.19 -6.99
C GLY A 176 1.74 5.25 -6.32
N GLY A 177 2.70 5.79 -7.06
CA GLY A 177 3.65 6.79 -6.56
C GLY A 177 5.07 6.25 -6.43
N LYS A 178 6.04 7.16 -6.22
CA LYS A 178 7.46 6.81 -6.15
C LYS A 178 7.97 6.70 -4.70
N VAL A 179 7.35 7.41 -3.79
CA VAL A 179 7.74 7.49 -2.37
C VAL A 179 6.50 7.40 -1.52
N SER A 180 6.54 6.53 -0.53
CA SER A 180 5.49 6.39 0.47
C SER A 180 6.09 6.25 1.86
N HIS A 181 5.45 6.83 2.88
CA HIS A 181 5.80 6.66 4.27
C HIS A 181 4.58 6.26 5.08
N GLU A 182 4.79 5.37 6.03
CA GLU A 182 3.82 5.01 7.06
C GLU A 182 4.33 5.49 8.41
N TYR A 183 3.41 5.93 9.26
CA TYR A 183 3.72 6.35 10.63
C TYR A 183 3.34 5.24 11.58
N MET A 184 4.34 4.48 12.02
CA MET A 184 4.16 3.28 12.81
C MET A 184 4.30 3.55 14.31
N TYR A 185 3.32 3.12 15.08
CA TYR A 185 3.42 3.02 16.53
C TYR A 185 4.03 1.67 16.89
N LEU A 186 5.22 1.69 17.50
CA LEU A 186 5.93 0.46 17.85
C LEU A 186 5.23 -0.26 18.99
N SER A 187 4.77 -1.48 18.75
CA SER A 187 4.06 -2.30 19.73
C SER A 187 4.34 -3.77 19.50
N PRO A 188 4.52 -4.58 20.58
CA PRO A 188 4.72 -6.02 20.46
C PRO A 188 3.50 -6.76 19.92
N ILE A 189 2.32 -6.13 19.90
CA ILE A 189 1.09 -6.68 19.31
C ILE A 189 0.88 -6.25 17.86
N GLY A 190 1.83 -5.50 17.26
CA GLY A 190 1.79 -5.09 15.86
C GLY A 190 1.94 -6.28 14.92
N GLU A 191 1.40 -6.16 13.71
CA GLU A 191 1.42 -7.22 12.70
C GLU A 191 2.57 -7.05 11.70
N ASP A 192 3.07 -5.81 11.52
CA ASP A 192 4.12 -5.50 10.57
C ASP A 192 5.51 -5.64 11.17
N THR A 193 6.46 -6.03 10.32
CA THR A 193 7.89 -6.07 10.68
C THR A 193 8.60 -4.86 10.12
N ILE A 194 9.21 -4.06 11.00
CA ILE A 194 9.99 -2.88 10.64
C ILE A 194 11.48 -3.23 10.71
N ILE A 195 12.23 -2.89 9.66
CA ILE A 195 13.67 -3.02 9.58
C ILE A 195 14.29 -1.65 9.87
N THR A 196 15.15 -1.58 10.89
CA THR A 196 15.83 -0.34 11.28
C THR A 196 17.34 -0.54 11.30
N CYS A 197 18.08 0.38 10.71
CA CYS A 197 19.54 0.45 10.83
C CYS A 197 19.91 1.43 11.94
N PRO A 198 20.58 0.97 13.01
CA PRO A 198 20.97 1.87 14.12
C PRO A 198 22.10 2.86 13.74
N GLU A 199 22.86 2.58 12.69
CA GLU A 199 24.00 3.43 12.27
C GLU A 199 23.56 4.62 11.42
N CYS A 200 22.69 4.41 10.43
CA CYS A 200 22.28 5.46 9.50
C CYS A 200 20.84 5.94 9.68
N GLY A 201 20.07 5.33 10.60
CA GLY A 201 18.67 5.68 10.83
C GLY A 201 17.71 5.22 9.74
N TYR A 202 18.16 4.42 8.76
CA TYR A 202 17.28 3.85 7.74
C TYR A 202 16.18 3.03 8.40
N THR A 203 14.94 3.29 8.04
CA THR A 203 13.77 2.57 8.57
C THR A 203 12.79 2.31 7.44
N ALA A 204 12.39 1.05 7.28
CA ALA A 204 11.45 0.63 6.25
C ALA A 204 10.61 -0.56 6.70
N ASN A 205 9.42 -0.69 6.13
CA ASN A 205 8.64 -1.91 6.23
C ASN A 205 9.41 -3.06 5.54
N ARG A 206 9.33 -4.26 6.08
CA ARG A 206 9.98 -5.46 5.53
C ARG A 206 9.70 -5.65 4.04
N GLN A 207 8.49 -5.33 3.59
CA GLN A 207 8.05 -5.49 2.20
C GLN A 207 8.90 -4.70 1.19
N ILE A 208 9.46 -3.55 1.59
CA ILE A 208 10.28 -2.72 0.71
C ILE A 208 11.72 -2.55 1.17
N ALA A 209 12.04 -3.03 2.38
CA ALA A 209 13.36 -2.85 2.95
C ALA A 209 14.45 -3.33 1.98
N SER A 210 15.44 -2.50 1.77
CA SER A 210 16.59 -2.80 0.92
C SER A 210 17.87 -2.81 1.74
N PHE A 211 18.82 -3.60 1.31
CA PHE A 211 20.14 -3.70 1.92
C PHE A 211 21.20 -3.82 0.84
N LYS A 212 22.42 -3.45 1.19
CA LYS A 212 23.56 -3.61 0.30
C LYS A 212 23.92 -5.09 0.22
N LYS A 213 23.81 -5.66 -0.98
CA LYS A 213 24.20 -7.05 -1.22
C LYS A 213 25.71 -7.13 -1.44
N GLU A 214 26.31 -8.15 -0.84
CA GLU A 214 27.68 -8.50 -1.16
C GLU A 214 27.72 -9.22 -2.51
N TYR A 215 28.60 -8.75 -3.37
CA TYR A 215 28.86 -9.36 -4.68
C TYR A 215 30.21 -10.05 -4.61
N TYR A 216 30.20 -11.34 -4.81
CA TYR A 216 31.44 -12.12 -4.95
C TYR A 216 31.84 -12.10 -6.43
N LYS A 217 33.02 -11.55 -6.71
CA LYS A 217 33.64 -11.65 -8.05
C LYS A 217 34.49 -12.89 -8.05
N GLU A 218 34.05 -13.89 -8.79
CA GLU A 218 34.82 -15.12 -9.02
C GLU A 218 35.05 -15.28 -10.53
N GLU A 219 36.11 -16.01 -10.89
CA GLU A 219 36.32 -16.38 -12.28
C GLU A 219 35.22 -17.36 -12.72
N MET A 220 34.71 -17.15 -13.91
CA MET A 220 33.72 -18.07 -14.49
C MET A 220 34.39 -19.42 -14.78
N LEU A 221 33.91 -20.45 -14.14
CA LEU A 221 34.31 -21.82 -14.43
C LEU A 221 33.61 -22.34 -15.69
N PRO A 222 34.16 -23.33 -16.38
CA PRO A 222 33.48 -24.00 -17.49
C PRO A 222 32.13 -24.59 -17.03
N LEU A 223 31.14 -24.57 -17.92
CA LEU A 223 29.85 -25.18 -17.62
C LEU A 223 29.98 -26.69 -17.53
N GLU A 224 29.62 -27.25 -16.37
CA GLU A 224 29.73 -28.68 -16.08
C GLU A 224 28.38 -29.20 -15.56
N LYS A 225 28.01 -30.41 -15.98
CA LYS A 225 26.86 -31.14 -15.40
C LYS A 225 27.31 -31.91 -14.19
N VAL A 226 26.74 -31.63 -13.03
CA VAL A 226 27.01 -32.30 -11.76
C VAL A 226 25.79 -33.12 -11.37
N SER A 227 26.03 -34.41 -10.99
CA SER A 227 24.97 -35.27 -10.48
C SER A 227 24.62 -34.88 -9.04
N THR A 228 23.34 -34.67 -8.77
CA THR A 228 22.81 -34.27 -7.45
C THR A 228 21.72 -35.26 -6.99
N PRO A 229 22.03 -36.56 -6.78
CA PRO A 229 21.03 -37.55 -6.42
C PRO A 229 20.42 -37.22 -5.05
N ASP A 230 19.09 -37.37 -4.96
CA ASP A 230 18.28 -37.16 -3.74
C ASP A 230 18.43 -35.81 -3.08
N THR A 231 18.89 -34.78 -3.83
CA THR A 231 19.14 -33.40 -3.36
C THR A 231 17.97 -32.54 -3.74
N LYS A 232 17.17 -32.08 -2.76
CA LYS A 232 15.95 -31.29 -2.95
C LYS A 232 16.00 -29.88 -2.35
N THR A 233 16.92 -29.67 -1.40
CA THR A 233 17.05 -28.40 -0.69
C THR A 233 18.41 -27.74 -0.97
N ILE A 234 18.50 -26.44 -0.71
CA ILE A 234 19.76 -25.69 -0.83
C ILE A 234 20.80 -26.24 0.17
N GLU A 235 20.38 -26.61 1.37
CA GLU A 235 21.26 -27.19 2.41
C GLU A 235 21.86 -28.49 1.94
N GLU A 236 21.06 -29.38 1.36
CA GLU A 236 21.55 -30.67 0.82
C GLU A 236 22.50 -30.44 -0.36
N LEU A 237 22.15 -29.52 -1.25
CA LEU A 237 22.98 -29.16 -2.42
C LEU A 237 24.34 -28.59 -1.98
N THR A 238 24.35 -27.67 -1.04
CA THR A 238 25.57 -27.04 -0.56
C THR A 238 26.47 -28.03 0.19
N ALA A 239 25.87 -28.96 0.94
CA ALA A 239 26.60 -30.02 1.62
C ALA A 239 27.23 -30.99 0.62
N LEU A 240 26.51 -31.36 -0.45
CA LEU A 240 27.00 -32.27 -1.49
C LEU A 240 28.13 -31.62 -2.30
N LEU A 241 27.96 -30.39 -2.75
CA LEU A 241 28.91 -29.69 -3.59
C LEU A 241 30.02 -28.96 -2.81
N LYS A 242 29.93 -28.94 -1.48
CA LYS A 242 30.85 -28.22 -0.57
C LYS A 242 31.06 -26.76 -0.94
N ILE A 243 29.97 -26.06 -1.30
CA ILE A 243 29.92 -24.65 -1.63
C ILE A 243 29.00 -23.94 -0.66
N GLY A 244 29.12 -22.59 -0.55
CA GLY A 244 28.19 -21.80 0.24
C GLY A 244 26.84 -21.60 -0.45
N PRO A 245 25.75 -21.34 0.29
CA PRO A 245 24.43 -21.14 -0.28
C PRO A 245 24.38 -19.89 -1.21
N GLU A 246 25.25 -18.92 -0.98
CA GLU A 246 25.39 -17.72 -1.81
C GLU A 246 25.91 -18.01 -3.23
N LYS A 247 26.48 -19.21 -3.45
CA LYS A 247 26.95 -19.70 -4.76
C LYS A 247 25.90 -20.54 -5.50
N THR A 248 24.73 -20.69 -4.92
CA THR A 248 23.62 -21.43 -5.54
C THR A 248 22.55 -20.47 -6.06
N CYS A 249 21.77 -20.96 -6.99
CA CYS A 249 20.59 -20.27 -7.51
C CYS A 249 19.38 -21.19 -7.37
N LYS A 250 18.30 -20.67 -6.81
CA LYS A 250 17.02 -21.36 -6.77
C LYS A 250 16.00 -20.67 -7.66
N MET A 251 15.16 -21.46 -8.29
CA MET A 251 14.06 -20.99 -9.11
C MET A 251 12.77 -21.09 -8.31
N VAL A 252 12.05 -19.98 -8.17
CA VAL A 252 10.76 -19.91 -7.50
C VAL A 252 9.68 -19.69 -8.55
N PHE A 253 8.75 -20.63 -8.64
CA PHE A 253 7.67 -20.62 -9.63
C PHE A 253 6.41 -20.04 -9.01
N MET A 254 5.91 -18.99 -9.60
CA MET A 254 4.70 -18.27 -9.17
C MET A 254 3.76 -18.10 -10.35
N VAL A 255 2.48 -17.91 -10.10
CA VAL A 255 1.52 -17.41 -11.10
C VAL A 255 1.16 -15.99 -10.72
N GLY A 256 1.39 -15.09 -11.66
CA GLY A 256 1.02 -13.68 -11.53
C GLY A 256 -0.26 -13.40 -12.30
N SER A 257 -1.22 -12.75 -11.65
CA SER A 257 -2.43 -12.23 -12.27
C SER A 257 -2.21 -10.79 -12.73
N PHE A 258 -2.55 -10.51 -13.98
CA PHE A 258 -2.39 -9.22 -14.63
C PHE A 258 -3.74 -8.74 -15.15
N ILE A 259 -4.18 -7.57 -14.72
CA ILE A 259 -5.44 -6.97 -15.15
C ILE A 259 -5.16 -5.86 -16.16
N ASN A 260 -5.83 -5.90 -17.29
CA ASN A 260 -5.77 -4.82 -18.25
C ASN A 260 -6.61 -3.63 -17.76
N ASP A 261 -5.96 -2.52 -17.46
CA ASP A 261 -6.60 -1.31 -16.90
C ASP A 261 -7.68 -0.70 -17.80
N LYS A 262 -7.71 -1.06 -19.09
CA LYS A 262 -8.70 -0.54 -20.06
C LYS A 262 -9.89 -1.45 -20.26
N THR A 263 -9.68 -2.76 -20.26
CA THR A 263 -10.72 -3.75 -20.56
C THR A 263 -11.22 -4.48 -19.33
N GLY A 264 -10.40 -4.53 -18.25
CA GLY A 264 -10.67 -5.34 -17.08
C GLY A 264 -10.43 -6.84 -17.30
N GLU A 265 -9.85 -7.22 -18.42
CA GLU A 265 -9.51 -8.62 -18.69
C GLU A 265 -8.35 -9.04 -17.80
N GLU A 266 -8.52 -10.20 -17.16
CA GLU A 266 -7.52 -10.81 -16.29
C GLU A 266 -6.79 -11.91 -17.02
N GLU A 267 -5.47 -11.93 -16.91
CA GLU A 267 -4.60 -12.92 -17.52
C GLU A 267 -3.62 -13.44 -16.49
N ASP A 268 -3.61 -14.75 -16.28
CA ASP A 268 -2.64 -15.43 -15.41
C ASP A 268 -1.40 -15.86 -16.24
N LYS A 269 -0.19 -15.57 -15.71
CA LYS A 269 1.08 -15.93 -16.36
C LYS A 269 2.01 -16.61 -15.38
N LEU A 270 2.70 -17.65 -15.85
CA LEU A 270 3.79 -18.25 -15.07
C LEU A 270 4.94 -17.26 -14.98
N VAL A 271 5.40 -17.04 -13.76
CA VAL A 271 6.52 -16.17 -13.40
C VAL A 271 7.59 -17.01 -12.73
N VAL A 272 8.80 -16.95 -13.26
CA VAL A 272 9.95 -17.65 -12.70
C VAL A 272 10.92 -16.66 -12.11
N ALA A 273 11.08 -16.66 -10.79
CA ALA A 273 12.02 -15.80 -10.09
C ALA A 273 13.30 -16.60 -9.78
N ALA A 274 14.39 -16.23 -10.43
CA ALA A 274 15.73 -16.76 -10.11
C ALA A 274 16.32 -15.94 -8.97
N ILE A 275 16.65 -16.58 -7.87
CA ILE A 275 17.20 -15.91 -6.68
C ILE A 275 18.37 -16.69 -6.10
N ARG A 276 19.33 -15.98 -5.51
CA ARG A 276 20.48 -16.58 -4.83
C ARG A 276 19.99 -17.49 -3.69
N GLY A 277 20.64 -18.63 -3.50
CA GLY A 277 20.15 -19.69 -2.63
C GLY A 277 20.03 -19.33 -1.14
N ASP A 278 20.81 -18.34 -0.67
CA ASP A 278 20.74 -17.81 0.69
C ASP A 278 19.65 -16.74 0.90
N MET A 279 18.84 -16.46 -0.12
CA MET A 279 17.79 -15.43 -0.09
C MET A 279 16.43 -16.06 -0.38
N ASP A 280 15.37 -15.38 0.06
CA ASP A 280 13.99 -15.72 -0.27
C ASP A 280 13.33 -14.62 -1.12
N VAL A 281 12.37 -15.05 -1.94
CA VAL A 281 11.54 -14.11 -2.70
C VAL A 281 10.56 -13.46 -1.74
N GLU A 282 10.53 -12.14 -1.76
CA GLU A 282 9.51 -11.36 -1.08
C GLU A 282 8.40 -11.03 -2.11
N GLU A 283 7.18 -11.52 -1.85
CA GLU A 283 6.07 -11.49 -2.81
C GLU A 283 5.70 -10.07 -3.25
N SER A 284 5.64 -9.11 -2.32
CA SER A 284 5.32 -7.72 -2.65
C SER A 284 6.37 -7.08 -3.54
N LYS A 285 7.67 -7.39 -3.31
CA LYS A 285 8.75 -6.89 -4.18
C LYS A 285 8.69 -7.49 -5.57
N LEU A 286 8.38 -8.79 -5.66
CA LEU A 286 8.24 -9.46 -6.95
C LEU A 286 7.03 -8.90 -7.70
N SER A 287 5.87 -8.83 -7.04
CA SER A 287 4.63 -8.27 -7.61
C SER A 287 4.86 -6.86 -8.16
N ASN A 288 5.49 -5.98 -7.39
CA ASN A 288 5.81 -4.61 -7.80
C ASN A 288 6.79 -4.57 -8.99
N ALA A 289 7.80 -5.46 -8.99
CA ALA A 289 8.79 -5.51 -10.07
C ALA A 289 8.18 -5.92 -11.42
N ILE A 290 7.22 -6.83 -11.41
CA ILE A 290 6.56 -7.34 -12.62
C ILE A 290 5.20 -6.69 -12.89
N LYS A 291 4.71 -5.84 -11.97
CA LYS A 291 3.39 -5.18 -12.02
C LYS A 291 2.22 -6.17 -12.06
N ALA A 292 2.32 -7.26 -11.31
CA ALA A 292 1.22 -8.19 -11.12
C ALA A 292 0.25 -7.69 -10.06
N ASN A 293 -1.05 -7.87 -10.28
CA ASN A 293 -2.10 -7.51 -9.33
C ASN A 293 -2.15 -8.48 -8.15
N ALA A 294 -1.85 -9.76 -8.41
CA ALA A 294 -1.75 -10.80 -7.40
C ALA A 294 -0.64 -11.79 -7.75
N LEU A 295 -0.10 -12.46 -6.75
CA LEU A 295 0.86 -13.57 -6.89
C LEU A 295 0.40 -14.74 -6.03
N ARG A 296 0.60 -15.95 -6.55
CA ARG A 296 0.46 -17.20 -5.81
C ARG A 296 1.54 -18.21 -6.22
N PRO A 297 1.89 -19.16 -5.38
CA PRO A 297 2.72 -20.28 -5.81
C PRO A 297 2.10 -21.01 -7.00
N ALA A 298 2.92 -21.40 -7.96
CA ALA A 298 2.47 -22.19 -9.09
C ALA A 298 2.21 -23.65 -8.65
N HIS A 299 1.16 -24.25 -9.20
CA HIS A 299 0.93 -25.70 -9.03
C HIS A 299 1.85 -26.50 -9.96
N PRO A 300 2.20 -27.74 -9.60
CA PRO A 300 3.08 -28.59 -10.45
C PRO A 300 2.60 -28.71 -11.89
N GLU A 301 1.31 -28.82 -12.11
CA GLU A 301 0.67 -28.93 -13.44
C GLU A 301 0.91 -27.70 -14.30
N GLU A 302 0.90 -26.51 -13.68
CA GLU A 302 1.16 -25.24 -14.37
C GLU A 302 2.62 -25.06 -14.77
N ILE A 303 3.54 -25.76 -14.07
CA ILE A 303 4.97 -25.74 -14.39
C ILE A 303 5.29 -26.74 -15.53
N GLU A 304 4.56 -27.84 -15.62
CA GLU A 304 4.75 -28.85 -16.66
C GLU A 304 4.26 -28.41 -18.04
N GLU A 305 3.37 -27.42 -18.11
CA GLU A 305 2.82 -26.87 -19.35
C GLU A 305 3.83 -26.01 -20.13
N TYR A 306 4.90 -25.56 -19.48
CA TYR A 306 5.97 -24.70 -20.03
C TYR A 306 7.33 -25.43 -20.06
#